data_e48ed4a2d240536318cc339430a2948e
#
_entry.id   e48ed4a2d240536318cc339430a2948e
#
_cell.length_a   1.000
_cell.length_b   1.000
_cell.length_c   1.000
_cell.angle_alpha   90.00
_cell.angle_beta   90.00
_cell.angle_gamma   90.00
#
_symmetry.space_group_name_H-M   'P 1'
#
loop_
_entity.id
_entity.type
_entity.pdbx_description
1 polymer ?
#
loop_
_entity_poly.entity_id
_entity_poly.type
_entity_poly.pdbx_seq_one_letter_code
_entity_poly.pdbx_strand_id
1 'polypeptide(L)'
;MRPSSAPQLVVLGGQPASAKTRSRHLVMADERFADASFFAPEGDALRVWHPDYDRAVRDEPLLMPEVTKQASGAWLKSSIELGFIERALMLIEGTWRDPAVPLGTLAQARQLGYRTHAVLVAVPPEVSRVEMLARFYEPALNGEPARWTPPSAHDEAVANLEDTAAALAHSEDVDTFRVVTREAVFVVDQEPAGPHRAQITTEGLERARAAFWAPRSRSEWLDRVDIY
;
A
#
# COMPACT_ATOMS: atom_id res chain seq x y z
N MET A 1 11.42 17.29 8.17
CA MET A 1 10.47 17.55 7.06
C MET A 1 10.73 18.96 6.54
N ARG A 2 10.53 19.20 5.23
CA ARG A 2 10.60 20.56 4.65
C ARG A 2 9.19 20.93 4.22
N PRO A 3 8.64 22.06 4.69
CA PRO A 3 7.33 22.55 4.27
C PRO A 3 7.34 22.85 2.76
N SER A 4 6.24 22.48 2.08
CA SER A 4 6.05 22.76 0.66
C SER A 4 5.00 23.86 0.46
N SER A 5 5.27 24.79 -0.46
CA SER A 5 4.27 25.76 -0.91
C SER A 5 3.14 25.11 -1.71
N ALA A 6 3.42 23.96 -2.35
CA ALA A 6 2.47 23.14 -3.08
C ALA A 6 2.53 21.69 -2.56
N PRO A 7 1.97 21.42 -1.37
CA PRO A 7 2.07 20.11 -0.75
C PRO A 7 1.31 19.06 -1.55
N GLN A 8 1.81 17.84 -1.55
CA GLN A 8 1.20 16.72 -2.26
C GLN A 8 1.08 15.51 -1.33
N LEU A 9 0.02 14.73 -1.53
CA LEU A 9 -0.20 13.47 -0.84
C LEU A 9 -0.36 12.35 -1.86
N VAL A 10 0.42 11.29 -1.70
CA VAL A 10 0.23 10.03 -2.40
C VAL A 10 -0.33 8.99 -1.43
N VAL A 11 -1.47 8.38 -1.76
CA VAL A 11 -1.95 7.16 -1.12
C VAL A 11 -1.61 5.96 -2.00
N LEU A 12 -0.80 5.05 -1.47
CA LEU A 12 -0.36 3.84 -2.17
C LEU A 12 -1.09 2.63 -1.61
N GLY A 13 -1.93 2.00 -2.43
CA GLY A 13 -2.79 0.89 -2.05
C GLY A 13 -2.44 -0.44 -2.68
N GLY A 14 -2.86 -1.51 -2.03
CA GLY A 14 -2.71 -2.89 -2.50
C GLY A 14 -2.76 -3.87 -1.35
N GLN A 15 -3.24 -5.08 -1.62
CA GLN A 15 -3.35 -6.12 -0.59
C GLN A 15 -2.02 -6.41 0.11
N PRO A 16 -2.00 -7.07 1.27
CA PRO A 16 -0.76 -7.52 1.91
C PRO A 16 0.13 -8.29 0.93
N ALA A 17 1.44 -8.07 1.03
CA ALA A 17 2.45 -8.69 0.16
C ALA A 17 2.34 -8.39 -1.37
N SER A 18 1.66 -7.30 -1.75
CA SER A 18 1.56 -6.86 -3.15
C SER A 18 2.81 -6.15 -3.70
N ALA A 19 3.93 -6.13 -2.97
CA ALA A 19 5.16 -5.41 -3.33
C ALA A 19 5.05 -3.87 -3.30
N LYS A 20 4.23 -3.31 -2.40
CA LYS A 20 4.10 -1.85 -2.20
C LYS A 20 5.45 -1.14 -2.00
N THR A 21 6.37 -1.72 -1.26
CA THR A 21 7.71 -1.13 -1.04
C THR A 21 8.46 -0.86 -2.34
N ARG A 22 8.38 -1.78 -3.33
CA ARG A 22 8.98 -1.56 -4.67
C ARG A 22 8.27 -0.43 -5.40
N SER A 23 6.94 -0.43 -5.38
CA SER A 23 6.12 0.61 -6.01
C SER A 23 6.32 1.97 -5.36
N ARG A 24 6.56 2.01 -4.04
CA ARG A 24 6.92 3.25 -3.33
C ARG A 24 8.19 3.87 -3.89
N HIS A 25 9.24 3.09 -4.12
CA HIS A 25 10.48 3.60 -4.71
C HIS A 25 10.24 4.17 -6.11
N LEU A 26 9.43 3.50 -6.94
CA LEU A 26 9.05 4.02 -8.25
C LEU A 26 8.30 5.36 -8.14
N VAL A 27 7.32 5.46 -7.23
CA VAL A 27 6.56 6.69 -7.03
C VAL A 27 7.46 7.82 -6.54
N MET A 28 8.34 7.54 -5.57
CA MET A 28 9.24 8.56 -5.01
C MET A 28 10.30 9.04 -6.01
N ALA A 29 10.62 8.23 -7.02
CA ALA A 29 11.54 8.57 -8.10
C ALA A 29 10.84 9.24 -9.30
N ASP A 30 9.54 9.44 -9.27
CA ASP A 30 8.78 10.07 -10.34
C ASP A 30 9.17 11.56 -10.48
N GLU A 31 9.35 12.00 -11.72
CA GLU A 31 9.75 13.40 -12.06
C GLU A 31 8.78 14.45 -11.47
N ARG A 32 7.51 14.09 -11.23
CA ARG A 32 6.53 14.97 -10.57
C ARG A 32 6.92 15.34 -9.14
N PHE A 33 7.79 14.57 -8.53
CA PHE A 33 8.26 14.76 -7.17
C PHE A 33 9.78 15.02 -7.12
N ALA A 34 10.39 15.36 -8.27
CA ALA A 34 11.82 15.60 -8.37
C ALA A 34 12.31 16.60 -7.31
N ASP A 35 13.44 16.29 -6.70
CA ASP A 35 14.08 17.07 -5.63
C ASP A 35 13.29 17.21 -4.32
N ALA A 36 12.17 16.50 -4.17
CA ALA A 36 11.35 16.56 -2.97
C ALA A 36 11.68 15.40 -1.99
N SER A 37 11.60 15.71 -0.70
CA SER A 37 11.78 14.71 0.36
C SER A 37 10.42 14.26 0.88
N PHE A 38 10.08 12.98 0.67
CA PHE A 38 8.86 12.40 1.19
C PHE A 38 8.91 12.18 2.69
N PHE A 39 7.82 12.55 3.36
CA PHE A 39 7.47 12.02 4.67
C PHE A 39 6.56 10.81 4.47
N ALA A 40 7.07 9.62 4.73
CA ALA A 40 6.38 8.37 4.48
C ALA A 40 6.27 7.54 5.78
N PRO A 41 5.31 7.86 6.66
CA PRO A 41 5.11 7.09 7.89
C PRO A 41 4.53 5.71 7.58
N GLU A 42 5.10 4.68 8.21
CA GLU A 42 4.71 3.28 8.01
C GLU A 42 4.18 2.69 9.33
N GLY A 43 2.90 2.30 9.35
CA GLY A 43 2.29 1.72 10.55
C GLY A 43 3.01 0.48 11.07
N ASP A 44 3.55 -0.34 10.17
CA ASP A 44 4.29 -1.54 10.58
C ASP A 44 5.66 -1.23 11.17
N ALA A 45 6.36 -0.22 10.67
CA ALA A 45 7.62 0.25 11.24
C ALA A 45 7.43 0.86 12.65
N LEU A 46 6.23 1.34 12.96
CA LEU A 46 5.91 1.87 14.28
C LEU A 46 5.68 0.77 15.32
N ARG A 47 5.40 -0.47 14.93
CA ARG A 47 5.14 -1.58 15.85
C ARG A 47 6.30 -1.88 16.80
N VAL A 48 7.53 -1.68 16.35
CA VAL A 48 8.74 -1.92 17.16
C VAL A 48 8.81 -1.05 18.43
N TRP A 49 8.06 0.03 18.46
CA TRP A 49 7.98 0.92 19.61
C TRP A 49 6.94 0.49 20.65
N HIS A 50 6.17 -0.58 20.36
CA HIS A 50 5.20 -1.09 21.33
C HIS A 50 5.93 -1.77 22.49
N PRO A 51 5.56 -1.50 23.76
CA PRO A 51 6.26 -2.09 24.92
C PRO A 51 6.34 -3.63 24.91
N ASP A 52 5.33 -4.27 24.38
CA ASP A 52 5.25 -5.73 24.27
C ASP A 52 5.77 -6.30 22.94
N TYR A 53 6.34 -5.47 22.05
CA TYR A 53 6.74 -5.94 20.71
C TYR A 53 7.72 -7.10 20.74
N ASP A 54 8.84 -6.95 21.46
CA ASP A 54 9.89 -7.97 21.53
C ASP A 54 9.38 -9.27 22.18
N ARG A 55 8.52 -9.15 23.20
CA ARG A 55 7.88 -10.30 23.83
C ARG A 55 6.95 -11.00 22.84
N ALA A 56 6.09 -10.26 22.16
CA ALA A 56 5.13 -10.83 21.21
C ALA A 56 5.84 -11.48 20.01
N VAL A 57 6.90 -10.87 19.48
CA VAL A 57 7.69 -11.46 18.38
C VAL A 57 8.36 -12.77 18.79
N ARG A 58 8.91 -12.82 20.01
CA ARG A 58 9.65 -14.00 20.49
C ARG A 58 8.72 -15.13 20.91
N ASP A 59 7.68 -14.82 21.71
CA ASP A 59 6.90 -15.82 22.43
C ASP A 59 5.61 -16.18 21.67
N GLU A 60 5.01 -15.21 20.95
CA GLU A 60 3.70 -15.36 20.28
C GLU A 60 3.68 -14.62 18.92
N PRO A 61 4.54 -14.98 17.96
CA PRO A 61 4.72 -14.21 16.71
C PRO A 61 3.43 -14.07 15.88
N LEU A 62 2.51 -15.03 15.97
CA LEU A 62 1.23 -14.97 15.28
C LEU A 62 0.26 -13.95 15.89
N LEU A 63 0.40 -13.63 17.18
CA LEU A 63 -0.42 -12.63 17.88
C LEU A 63 0.21 -11.23 17.85
N MET A 64 1.49 -11.08 17.47
CA MET A 64 2.18 -9.79 17.43
C MET A 64 1.38 -8.69 16.68
N PRO A 65 0.78 -8.97 15.49
CA PRO A 65 -0.01 -7.95 14.80
C PRO A 65 -1.22 -7.49 15.60
N GLU A 66 -1.88 -8.40 16.32
CA GLU A 66 -3.06 -8.09 17.14
C GLU A 66 -2.68 -7.26 18.37
N VAL A 67 -1.62 -7.65 19.07
CA VAL A 67 -1.09 -6.95 20.26
C VAL A 67 -0.72 -5.50 19.94
N THR A 68 -0.13 -5.26 18.77
CA THR A 68 0.47 -3.96 18.44
C THR A 68 -0.43 -3.05 17.57
N LYS A 69 -1.53 -3.57 17.01
CA LYS A 69 -2.31 -2.84 15.99
C LYS A 69 -2.89 -1.51 16.45
N GLN A 70 -3.41 -1.46 17.69
CA GLN A 70 -4.07 -0.27 18.20
C GLN A 70 -3.08 0.89 18.37
N ALA A 71 -1.95 0.62 19.00
CA ALA A 71 -0.91 1.64 19.23
C ALA A 71 -0.29 2.09 17.90
N SER A 72 0.11 1.16 17.04
CA SER A 72 0.70 1.51 15.74
C SER A 72 -0.27 2.28 14.85
N GLY A 73 -1.55 1.96 14.88
CA GLY A 73 -2.59 2.71 14.17
C GLY A 73 -2.77 4.14 14.70
N ALA A 74 -2.78 4.31 16.04
CA ALA A 74 -2.86 5.63 16.65
C ALA A 74 -1.62 6.48 16.31
N TRP A 75 -0.43 5.91 16.40
CA TRP A 75 0.82 6.61 16.05
C TRP A 75 0.90 6.96 14.57
N LEU A 76 0.45 6.08 13.67
CA LEU A 76 0.36 6.38 12.25
C LEU A 76 -0.56 7.57 12.01
N LYS A 77 -1.74 7.59 12.64
CA LYS A 77 -2.68 8.71 12.55
C LYS A 77 -2.04 10.02 13.01
N SER A 78 -1.39 10.03 14.16
CA SER A 78 -0.68 11.22 14.68
C SER A 78 0.46 11.64 13.75
N SER A 79 1.16 10.69 13.12
CA SER A 79 2.20 11.00 12.15
C SER A 79 1.62 11.67 10.89
N ILE A 80 0.47 11.21 10.41
CA ILE A 80 -0.23 11.82 9.26
C ILE A 80 -0.68 13.25 9.62
N GLU A 81 -1.26 13.44 10.80
CA GLU A 81 -1.66 14.77 11.30
C GLU A 81 -0.47 15.73 11.38
N LEU A 82 0.68 15.26 11.88
CA LEU A 82 1.91 16.04 11.89
C LEU A 82 2.36 16.40 10.46
N GLY A 83 2.29 15.45 9.53
CA GLY A 83 2.61 15.69 8.12
C GLY A 83 1.74 16.78 7.49
N PHE A 84 0.45 16.85 7.84
CA PHE A 84 -0.45 17.92 7.42
C PHE A 84 -0.10 19.26 8.03
N ILE A 85 0.19 19.31 9.33
CA ILE A 85 0.61 20.53 10.03
C ILE A 85 1.88 21.11 9.39
N GLU A 86 2.86 20.27 9.11
CA GLU A 86 4.14 20.63 8.51
C GLU A 86 4.06 20.85 6.98
N ARG A 87 2.88 20.69 6.37
CA ARG A 87 2.68 20.77 4.89
C ARG A 87 3.69 19.94 4.12
N ALA A 88 3.95 18.73 4.61
CA ALA A 88 4.95 17.84 4.01
C ALA A 88 4.45 17.21 2.71
N LEU A 89 5.36 16.89 1.78
CA LEU A 89 5.07 15.92 0.73
C LEU A 89 4.96 14.54 1.39
N MET A 90 3.79 13.91 1.30
CA MET A 90 3.52 12.65 1.99
C MET A 90 3.27 11.47 1.06
N LEU A 91 3.72 10.28 1.50
CA LEU A 91 3.30 9.01 0.93
C LEU A 91 2.78 8.11 2.05
N ILE A 92 1.53 7.67 1.94
CA ILE A 92 0.87 6.83 2.93
C ILE A 92 0.52 5.49 2.28
N GLU A 93 1.05 4.40 2.85
CA GLU A 93 0.74 3.05 2.40
C GLU A 93 -0.50 2.48 3.14
N GLY A 94 -1.36 1.79 2.41
CA GLY A 94 -2.53 1.12 2.96
C GLY A 94 -2.88 -0.17 2.23
N THR A 95 -3.74 -0.99 2.83
CA THR A 95 -4.26 -2.22 2.20
C THR A 95 -5.54 -1.98 1.40
N TRP A 96 -6.14 -0.79 1.54
CA TRP A 96 -7.40 -0.40 0.89
C TRP A 96 -8.58 -1.36 1.13
N ARG A 97 -8.58 -2.02 2.29
CA ARG A 97 -9.65 -2.92 2.71
C ARG A 97 -10.93 -2.21 3.16
N ASP A 98 -10.84 -0.92 3.47
CA ASP A 98 -11.94 -0.04 3.83
C ASP A 98 -11.81 1.25 3.00
N PRO A 99 -12.74 1.51 2.07
CA PRO A 99 -12.69 2.68 1.21
C PRO A 99 -12.79 4.01 1.96
N ALA A 100 -13.42 4.03 3.14
CA ALA A 100 -13.57 5.24 3.94
C ALA A 100 -12.21 5.80 4.39
N VAL A 101 -11.22 4.94 4.61
CA VAL A 101 -9.90 5.36 5.11
C VAL A 101 -9.13 6.18 4.05
N PRO A 102 -8.83 5.68 2.84
CA PRO A 102 -8.12 6.48 1.85
C PRO A 102 -8.96 7.65 1.34
N LEU A 103 -10.27 7.51 1.16
CA LEU A 103 -11.14 8.61 0.75
C LEU A 103 -11.15 9.74 1.78
N GLY A 104 -11.33 9.44 3.07
CA GLY A 104 -11.30 10.46 4.12
C GLY A 104 -9.95 11.17 4.23
N THR A 105 -8.84 10.43 4.07
CA THR A 105 -7.50 11.02 4.09
C THR A 105 -7.27 11.96 2.91
N LEU A 106 -7.72 11.59 1.70
CA LEU A 106 -7.61 12.42 0.50
C LEU A 106 -8.52 13.65 0.56
N ALA A 107 -9.75 13.49 1.03
CA ALA A 107 -10.68 14.62 1.24
C ALA A 107 -10.10 15.64 2.23
N GLN A 108 -9.53 15.19 3.36
CA GLN A 108 -8.83 16.05 4.32
C GLN A 108 -7.64 16.77 3.68
N ALA A 109 -6.81 16.04 2.91
CA ALA A 109 -5.68 16.62 2.21
C ALA A 109 -6.12 17.72 1.23
N ARG A 110 -7.19 17.47 0.49
CA ARG A 110 -7.78 18.41 -0.46
C ARG A 110 -8.24 19.71 0.21
N GLN A 111 -8.93 19.58 1.35
CA GLN A 111 -9.38 20.73 2.17
C GLN A 111 -8.18 21.55 2.68
N LEU A 112 -7.03 20.92 2.91
CA LEU A 112 -5.79 21.57 3.33
C LEU A 112 -4.94 22.10 2.17
N GLY A 113 -5.45 22.01 0.91
CA GLY A 113 -4.80 22.54 -0.28
C GLY A 113 -3.68 21.65 -0.84
N TYR A 114 -3.74 20.35 -0.58
CA TYR A 114 -2.84 19.38 -1.20
C TYR A 114 -3.28 19.00 -2.63
N ARG A 115 -2.33 18.71 -3.49
CA ARG A 115 -2.58 17.84 -4.64
C ARG A 115 -2.57 16.39 -4.18
N THR A 116 -3.47 15.60 -4.74
CA THR A 116 -3.78 14.26 -4.24
C THR A 116 -3.60 13.20 -5.32
N HIS A 117 -2.92 12.12 -4.96
CA HIS A 117 -2.57 11.05 -5.88
C HIS A 117 -2.94 9.70 -5.26
N ALA A 118 -3.64 8.86 -6.01
CA ALA A 118 -3.89 7.47 -5.65
C ALA A 118 -3.08 6.55 -6.57
N VAL A 119 -2.40 5.57 -5.99
CA VAL A 119 -1.62 4.58 -6.72
C VAL A 119 -2.03 3.18 -6.25
N LEU A 120 -2.54 2.36 -7.15
CA LEU A 120 -2.94 0.99 -6.90
C LEU A 120 -1.85 0.02 -7.37
N VAL A 121 -1.39 -0.85 -6.48
CA VAL A 121 -0.49 -1.96 -6.84
C VAL A 121 -1.33 -3.18 -7.20
N ALA A 122 -1.31 -3.54 -8.47
CA ALA A 122 -2.09 -4.64 -9.04
C ALA A 122 -1.29 -5.94 -9.02
N VAL A 123 -1.76 -6.90 -8.21
CA VAL A 123 -1.15 -8.24 -8.09
C VAL A 123 -2.26 -9.28 -8.01
N PRO A 124 -2.11 -10.47 -8.66
CA PRO A 124 -3.06 -11.55 -8.46
C PRO A 124 -3.15 -11.96 -6.98
N PRO A 125 -4.35 -12.23 -6.45
CA PRO A 125 -4.53 -12.60 -5.04
C PRO A 125 -3.71 -13.83 -4.63
N GLU A 126 -3.59 -14.81 -5.50
CA GLU A 126 -2.84 -16.05 -5.26
C GLU A 126 -1.35 -15.76 -5.05
N VAL A 127 -0.80 -14.87 -5.87
CA VAL A 127 0.61 -14.45 -5.79
C VAL A 127 0.88 -13.77 -4.47
N SER A 128 0.06 -12.81 -4.10
CA SER A 128 0.25 -12.08 -2.85
C SER A 128 0.02 -12.97 -1.61
N ARG A 129 -0.83 -13.99 -1.71
CA ARG A 129 -1.03 -14.97 -0.64
C ARG A 129 0.21 -15.82 -0.40
N VAL A 130 0.84 -16.35 -1.45
CA VAL A 130 2.10 -17.10 -1.34
C VAL A 130 3.22 -16.21 -0.80
N GLU A 131 3.36 -15.00 -1.32
CA GLU A 131 4.36 -14.04 -0.84
C GLU A 131 4.15 -13.63 0.64
N MET A 132 2.90 -13.60 1.09
CA MET A 132 2.59 -13.36 2.50
C MET A 132 3.10 -14.49 3.40
N LEU A 133 2.93 -15.74 2.97
CA LEU A 133 3.45 -16.91 3.68
C LEU A 133 4.98 -16.92 3.64
N ALA A 134 5.58 -16.70 2.48
CA ALA A 134 7.03 -16.63 2.31
C ALA A 134 7.68 -15.61 3.26
N ARG A 135 7.12 -14.41 3.37
CA ARG A 135 7.58 -13.35 4.28
C ARG A 135 7.55 -13.73 5.76
N PHE A 136 6.77 -14.72 6.13
CA PHE A 136 6.75 -15.25 7.48
C PHE A 136 7.69 -16.44 7.64
N TYR A 137 7.55 -17.45 6.78
CA TYR A 137 8.27 -18.70 6.95
C TYR A 137 9.77 -18.61 6.61
N GLU A 138 10.16 -17.87 5.57
CA GLU A 138 11.57 -17.75 5.18
C GLU A 138 12.44 -17.18 6.32
N PRO A 139 12.13 -16.03 6.92
CA PRO A 139 12.89 -15.53 8.07
C PRO A 139 12.77 -16.46 9.29
N ALA A 140 11.58 -16.99 9.58
CA ALA A 140 11.36 -17.85 10.73
C ALA A 140 12.22 -19.13 10.70
N LEU A 141 12.37 -19.74 9.52
CA LEU A 141 13.25 -20.93 9.33
C LEU A 141 14.72 -20.60 9.57
N ASN A 142 15.13 -19.36 9.37
CA ASN A 142 16.48 -18.88 9.62
C ASN A 142 16.68 -18.35 11.07
N GLY A 143 15.66 -18.44 11.92
CA GLY A 143 15.69 -17.89 13.28
C GLY A 143 15.66 -16.37 13.33
N GLU A 144 15.22 -15.71 12.26
CA GLU A 144 15.08 -14.27 12.14
C GLU A 144 13.66 -13.82 12.53
N PRO A 145 13.50 -12.57 12.99
CA PRO A 145 12.17 -12.02 13.26
C PRO A 145 11.28 -12.07 12.02
N ALA A 146 10.17 -12.78 12.13
CA ALA A 146 9.23 -12.99 11.04
C ALA A 146 7.95 -12.16 11.22
N ARG A 147 7.43 -11.62 10.12
CA ARG A 147 6.23 -10.80 10.13
C ARG A 147 5.02 -11.60 9.71
N TRP A 148 4.18 -11.95 10.68
CA TRP A 148 2.90 -12.57 10.40
C TRP A 148 1.87 -11.58 9.87
N THR A 149 1.11 -12.00 8.86
CA THR A 149 -0.11 -11.34 8.40
C THR A 149 -1.23 -12.35 8.47
N PRO A 150 -2.30 -12.11 9.27
CA PRO A 150 -3.43 -13.03 9.32
C PRO A 150 -4.05 -13.24 7.93
N PRO A 151 -4.37 -14.48 7.52
CA PRO A 151 -5.03 -14.75 6.23
C PRO A 151 -6.32 -13.97 6.04
N SER A 152 -7.12 -13.81 7.10
CA SER A 152 -8.35 -13.00 7.08
C SER A 152 -8.09 -11.53 6.68
N ALA A 153 -6.98 -10.94 7.12
CA ALA A 153 -6.64 -9.56 6.76
C ALA A 153 -6.23 -9.43 5.28
N HIS A 154 -5.65 -10.49 4.70
CA HIS A 154 -5.38 -10.55 3.27
C HIS A 154 -6.68 -10.69 2.48
N ASP A 155 -7.56 -11.62 2.89
CA ASP A 155 -8.80 -11.92 2.19
C ASP A 155 -9.76 -10.73 2.21
N GLU A 156 -9.87 -10.05 3.35
CA GLU A 156 -10.64 -8.80 3.48
C GLU A 156 -10.09 -7.72 2.54
N ALA A 157 -8.77 -7.56 2.47
CA ALA A 157 -8.16 -6.58 1.57
C ALA A 157 -8.41 -6.94 0.11
N VAL A 158 -8.29 -8.21 -0.29
CA VAL A 158 -8.57 -8.66 -1.66
C VAL A 158 -10.03 -8.43 -2.02
N ALA A 159 -10.96 -8.78 -1.13
CA ALA A 159 -12.41 -8.64 -1.37
C ALA A 159 -12.84 -7.18 -1.60
N ASN A 160 -12.21 -6.22 -0.90
CA ASN A 160 -12.61 -4.82 -0.96
C ASN A 160 -11.73 -3.94 -1.87
N LEU A 161 -10.65 -4.47 -2.43
CA LEU A 161 -9.66 -3.67 -3.17
C LEU A 161 -10.25 -3.03 -4.42
N GLU A 162 -11.06 -3.77 -5.17
CA GLU A 162 -11.66 -3.31 -6.43
C GLU A 162 -12.70 -2.23 -6.19
N ASP A 163 -13.56 -2.42 -5.20
CA ASP A 163 -14.57 -1.42 -4.81
C ASP A 163 -13.91 -0.14 -4.30
N THR A 164 -12.84 -0.28 -3.50
CA THR A 164 -12.07 0.87 -3.02
C THR A 164 -11.38 1.60 -4.18
N ALA A 165 -10.78 0.87 -5.12
CA ALA A 165 -10.15 1.45 -6.29
C ALA A 165 -11.18 2.20 -7.17
N ALA A 166 -12.36 1.61 -7.39
CA ALA A 166 -13.44 2.24 -8.13
C ALA A 166 -13.94 3.52 -7.44
N ALA A 167 -14.15 3.48 -6.12
CA ALA A 167 -14.57 4.65 -5.34
C ALA A 167 -13.55 5.79 -5.43
N LEU A 168 -12.25 5.49 -5.29
CA LEU A 168 -11.18 6.46 -5.44
C LEU A 168 -11.10 7.01 -6.88
N ALA A 169 -11.29 6.17 -7.89
CA ALA A 169 -11.28 6.58 -9.28
C ALA A 169 -12.45 7.51 -9.64
N HIS A 170 -13.58 7.42 -8.95
CA HIS A 170 -14.71 8.34 -9.11
C HIS A 170 -14.57 9.63 -8.29
N SER A 171 -13.74 9.63 -7.26
CA SER A 171 -13.65 10.75 -6.32
C SER A 171 -13.00 11.98 -6.95
N GLU A 172 -13.65 13.16 -6.77
CA GLU A 172 -13.09 14.45 -7.12
C GLU A 172 -11.95 14.89 -6.20
N ASP A 173 -11.80 14.23 -5.04
CA ASP A 173 -10.70 14.45 -4.11
C ASP A 173 -9.39 13.75 -4.56
N VAL A 174 -9.39 13.10 -5.73
CA VAL A 174 -8.21 12.45 -6.33
C VAL A 174 -7.84 13.17 -7.63
N ASP A 175 -6.73 13.90 -7.63
CA ASP A 175 -6.25 14.58 -8.84
C ASP A 175 -5.73 13.56 -9.87
N THR A 176 -4.92 12.57 -9.45
CA THR A 176 -4.45 11.52 -10.34
C THR A 176 -4.70 10.13 -9.76
N PHE A 177 -5.10 9.20 -10.60
CA PHE A 177 -5.19 7.79 -10.27
C PHE A 177 -4.28 6.97 -11.20
N ARG A 178 -3.47 6.10 -10.60
CA ARG A 178 -2.48 5.28 -11.31
C ARG A 178 -2.60 3.82 -10.91
N VAL A 179 -2.33 2.93 -11.85
CA VAL A 179 -2.18 1.48 -11.59
C VAL A 179 -0.77 1.06 -11.93
N VAL A 180 -0.15 0.34 -11.04
CA VAL A 180 1.23 -0.15 -11.17
C VAL A 180 1.26 -1.67 -11.01
N THR A 181 2.08 -2.36 -11.81
CA THR A 181 2.28 -3.81 -11.66
C THR A 181 3.16 -4.13 -10.46
N ARG A 182 3.25 -5.43 -10.10
CA ARG A 182 4.17 -5.93 -9.08
C ARG A 182 5.64 -5.59 -9.39
N GLU A 183 6.00 -5.54 -10.66
CA GLU A 183 7.35 -5.22 -11.16
C GLU A 183 7.64 -3.73 -11.17
N ALA A 184 6.73 -2.92 -10.62
CA ALA A 184 6.81 -1.47 -10.59
C ALA A 184 6.81 -0.82 -12.00
N VAL A 185 5.84 -1.20 -12.83
CA VAL A 185 5.58 -0.59 -14.14
C VAL A 185 4.20 0.04 -14.12
N PHE A 186 4.10 1.33 -14.45
CA PHE A 186 2.80 2.00 -14.58
C PHE A 186 2.05 1.50 -15.81
N VAL A 187 0.81 1.09 -15.62
CA VAL A 187 -0.10 0.63 -16.68
C VAL A 187 -1.29 1.55 -16.88
N VAL A 188 -1.56 2.42 -15.91
CA VAL A 188 -2.57 3.48 -15.98
C VAL A 188 -2.02 4.75 -15.34
N ASP A 189 -2.24 5.88 -16.00
CA ASP A 189 -1.95 7.21 -15.50
C ASP A 189 -2.98 8.18 -16.06
N GLN A 190 -4.03 8.48 -15.29
CA GLN A 190 -5.22 9.18 -15.75
C GLN A 190 -5.55 10.40 -14.89
N GLU A 191 -5.95 11.49 -15.58
CA GLU A 191 -6.59 12.71 -15.08
C GLU A 191 -7.65 13.13 -16.11
N PRO A 192 -8.79 13.71 -15.72
CA PRO A 192 -9.35 13.99 -14.40
C PRO A 192 -10.22 12.85 -13.82
N ALA A 193 -10.88 13.12 -12.68
CA ALA A 193 -11.89 12.22 -12.10
C ALA A 193 -13.08 11.98 -13.04
N GLY A 194 -13.75 10.84 -12.90
CA GLY A 194 -14.99 10.54 -13.60
C GLY A 194 -15.15 9.08 -14.02
N PRO A 195 -16.28 8.74 -14.67
CA PRO A 195 -16.61 7.38 -15.08
C PRO A 195 -15.55 6.75 -16.01
N HIS A 196 -14.99 7.54 -16.90
CA HIS A 196 -13.94 7.07 -17.82
C HIS A 196 -12.67 6.64 -17.09
N ARG A 197 -12.24 7.42 -16.07
CA ARG A 197 -11.11 7.06 -15.22
C ARG A 197 -11.37 5.76 -14.47
N ALA A 198 -12.57 5.56 -13.93
CA ALA A 198 -12.93 4.35 -13.22
C ALA A 198 -12.86 3.12 -14.12
N GLN A 199 -13.40 3.21 -15.35
CA GLN A 199 -13.34 2.14 -16.33
C GLN A 199 -11.87 1.77 -16.65
N ILE A 200 -11.04 2.76 -17.01
CA ILE A 200 -9.62 2.53 -17.33
C ILE A 200 -8.86 1.94 -16.14
N THR A 201 -9.20 2.36 -14.90
CA THR A 201 -8.60 1.80 -13.69
C THR A 201 -8.91 0.32 -13.53
N THR A 202 -10.18 -0.07 -13.71
CA THR A 202 -10.61 -1.48 -13.65
C THR A 202 -9.93 -2.32 -14.73
N GLU A 203 -9.98 -1.87 -15.98
CA GLU A 203 -9.30 -2.54 -17.10
C GLU A 203 -7.77 -2.63 -16.89
N GLY A 204 -7.18 -1.58 -16.30
CA GLY A 204 -5.75 -1.53 -15.97
C GLY A 204 -5.39 -2.54 -14.87
N LEU A 205 -6.22 -2.68 -13.85
CA LEU A 205 -6.06 -3.66 -12.78
C LEU A 205 -6.09 -5.09 -13.34
N GLU A 206 -7.09 -5.40 -14.18
CA GLU A 206 -7.23 -6.71 -14.83
C GLU A 206 -6.03 -7.01 -15.74
N ARG A 207 -5.62 -6.06 -16.59
CA ARG A 207 -4.44 -6.22 -17.46
C ARG A 207 -3.15 -6.45 -16.67
N ALA A 208 -2.95 -5.71 -15.60
CA ALA A 208 -1.76 -5.86 -14.77
C ALA A 208 -1.71 -7.22 -14.06
N ARG A 209 -2.86 -7.71 -13.57
CA ARG A 209 -2.97 -9.05 -12.99
C ARG A 209 -2.75 -10.15 -14.04
N ALA A 210 -3.34 -10.00 -15.23
CA ALA A 210 -3.18 -10.94 -16.32
C ALA A 210 -1.73 -11.00 -16.82
N ALA A 211 -1.05 -9.86 -16.91
CA ALA A 211 0.34 -9.79 -17.36
C ALA A 211 1.31 -10.54 -16.45
N PHE A 212 1.00 -10.66 -15.14
CA PHE A 212 1.80 -11.46 -14.21
C PHE A 212 1.88 -12.94 -14.66
N TRP A 213 0.82 -13.47 -15.27
CA TRP A 213 0.75 -14.87 -15.74
C TRP A 213 1.44 -15.11 -17.07
N ALA A 214 2.22 -14.14 -17.61
CA ALA A 214 3.10 -14.40 -18.73
C ALA A 214 4.06 -15.57 -18.42
N PRO A 215 4.50 -16.37 -19.44
CA PRO A 215 5.17 -17.65 -19.20
C PRO A 215 6.34 -17.61 -18.25
N ARG A 216 7.18 -16.57 -18.32
CA ARG A 216 8.35 -16.42 -17.43
C ARG A 216 7.95 -16.21 -15.97
N SER A 217 7.11 -15.23 -15.71
CA SER A 217 6.67 -14.91 -14.35
C SER A 217 5.89 -16.05 -13.71
N ARG A 218 5.10 -16.79 -14.54
CA ARG A 218 4.37 -17.98 -14.10
C ARG A 218 5.31 -19.10 -13.67
N SER A 219 6.37 -19.37 -14.45
CA SER A 219 7.35 -20.42 -14.11
C SER A 219 8.07 -20.06 -12.80
N GLU A 220 8.59 -18.85 -12.68
CA GLU A 220 9.27 -18.38 -11.48
C GLU A 220 8.36 -18.45 -10.23
N TRP A 221 7.06 -18.20 -10.40
CA TRP A 221 6.10 -18.31 -9.30
C TRP A 221 5.80 -19.76 -8.92
N LEU A 222 5.64 -20.67 -9.90
CA LEU A 222 5.41 -22.09 -9.64
C LEU A 222 6.60 -22.72 -8.91
N ASP A 223 7.82 -22.41 -9.32
CA ASP A 223 9.04 -22.86 -8.63
C ASP A 223 9.06 -22.43 -7.15
N ARG A 224 8.47 -21.27 -6.84
CA ARG A 224 8.37 -20.76 -5.49
C ARG A 224 7.25 -21.42 -4.68
N VAL A 225 6.12 -21.74 -5.30
CA VAL A 225 4.98 -22.43 -4.65
C VAL A 225 5.37 -23.82 -4.19
N ASP A 226 6.17 -24.54 -4.97
CA ASP A 226 6.62 -25.90 -4.65
C ASP A 226 7.52 -25.96 -3.38
N ILE A 227 7.95 -24.81 -2.84
CA ILE A 227 8.74 -24.70 -1.61
C ILE A 227 7.84 -24.70 -0.37
N TYR A 228 6.57 -24.31 -0.49
CA TYR A 228 5.60 -24.11 0.62
C TYR A 228 4.40 -25.06 0.51
#